data_4adf01c807ec81f1e2a24c74947de9f0
#
_entry.id   4adf01c807ec81f1e2a24c74947de9f0
#
_cell.length_a   1.000
_cell.length_b   1.000
_cell.length_c   1.000
_cell.angle_alpha   90.00
_cell.angle_beta   90.00
_cell.angle_gamma   90.00
#
_symmetry.space_group_name_H-M   'P 1'
#
loop_
_entity.id
_entity.type
_entity.pdbx_description
1 polymer ?
#
loop_
_entity_poly.entity_id
_entity_poly.type
_entity_poly.pdbx_seq_one_letter_code
_entity_poly.pdbx_strand_id
1 'polypeptide(L)'
;GRFRFCSLHLHLLDPARLPLALEALDAGMGVMAISPADKGGRLQAPSPLLQADCQPWEPLALAYRYLLAAGVSTLTVGASSPCDLNLAASMASSDGALTPAEQTALSRLELLRQQRLGETLCHQCRACLPCPKEVPIPELLRLRNLRLAHDLQEFTEERYNLIGRAGHWWEEVNAEGCETCGDCLPRCPHQLAIPDLLAET
;
A
#
# COMPACT_ATOMS: atom_id res chain seq x y z
N GLY A 1 -8.44 -26.01 -9.21
CA GLY A 1 -9.21 -24.76 -9.27
C GLY A 1 -9.45 -24.30 -10.70
N ARG A 2 -10.36 -23.34 -10.89
CA ARG A 2 -10.67 -22.79 -12.23
C ARG A 2 -9.61 -21.80 -12.71
N PHE A 3 -8.89 -21.18 -11.79
CA PHE A 3 -7.86 -20.20 -12.08
C PHE A 3 -6.49 -20.72 -11.68
N ARG A 4 -5.46 -20.36 -12.46
CA ARG A 4 -4.07 -20.74 -12.21
C ARG A 4 -3.23 -19.63 -11.63
N PHE A 5 -3.68 -18.39 -11.76
CA PHE A 5 -3.02 -17.23 -11.18
C PHE A 5 -4.04 -16.14 -10.84
N CYS A 6 -3.62 -15.21 -10.02
CA CYS A 6 -4.34 -13.98 -9.74
C CYS A 6 -3.38 -12.77 -9.77
N SER A 7 -3.95 -11.60 -10.05
CA SER A 7 -3.24 -10.32 -9.99
C SER A 7 -3.76 -9.52 -8.82
N LEU A 8 -2.85 -9.06 -7.97
CA LEU A 8 -3.19 -8.29 -6.78
C LEU A 8 -2.35 -7.02 -6.70
N HIS A 9 -2.95 -5.92 -6.27
CA HIS A 9 -2.18 -4.75 -5.85
C HIS A 9 -1.43 -5.08 -4.57
N LEU A 10 -0.12 -5.22 -4.67
CA LEU A 10 0.76 -5.57 -3.56
C LEU A 10 1.98 -4.65 -3.59
N HIS A 11 2.23 -3.97 -2.49
CA HIS A 11 3.44 -3.17 -2.35
C HIS A 11 3.79 -3.00 -0.86
N LEU A 12 5.03 -2.58 -0.63
CA LEU A 12 5.63 -2.49 0.71
C LEU A 12 4.85 -1.61 1.69
N LEU A 13 4.32 -0.47 1.22
CA LEU A 13 3.64 0.50 2.08
C LEU A 13 2.15 0.20 2.32
N ASP A 14 1.58 -0.80 1.62
CA ASP A 14 0.21 -1.29 1.83
C ASP A 14 0.19 -2.82 1.76
N PRO A 15 0.59 -3.51 2.84
CA PRO A 15 0.67 -4.97 2.88
C PRO A 15 -0.69 -5.66 3.12
N ALA A 16 -1.79 -4.91 3.18
CA ALA A 16 -3.11 -5.44 3.60
C ALA A 16 -3.59 -6.66 2.79
N ARG A 17 -3.15 -6.80 1.54
CA ARG A 17 -3.51 -7.94 0.67
C ARG A 17 -2.48 -9.06 0.64
N LEU A 18 -1.37 -8.91 1.34
CA LEU A 18 -0.34 -9.96 1.40
C LEU A 18 -0.87 -11.29 1.96
N PRO A 19 -1.68 -11.33 3.03
CA PRO A 19 -2.26 -12.58 3.51
C PRO A 19 -3.05 -13.33 2.43
N LEU A 20 -3.86 -12.61 1.64
CA LEU A 20 -4.61 -13.20 0.52
C LEU A 20 -3.68 -13.74 -0.58
N ALA A 21 -2.56 -13.05 -0.85
CA ALA A 21 -1.56 -13.53 -1.79
C ALA A 21 -0.91 -14.84 -1.31
N LEU A 22 -0.58 -14.94 -0.02
CA LEU A 22 -0.02 -16.15 0.57
C LEU A 22 -1.01 -17.32 0.51
N GLU A 23 -2.28 -17.09 0.82
CA GLU A 23 -3.34 -18.11 0.67
C GLU A 23 -3.45 -18.62 -0.79
N ALA A 24 -3.35 -17.71 -1.77
CA ALA A 24 -3.38 -18.09 -3.18
C ALA A 24 -2.15 -18.93 -3.58
N LEU A 25 -0.96 -18.58 -3.10
CA LEU A 25 0.27 -19.33 -3.31
C LEU A 25 0.19 -20.73 -2.68
N ASP A 26 -0.29 -20.83 -1.45
CA ASP A 26 -0.49 -22.10 -0.73
C ASP A 26 -1.50 -23.00 -1.44
N ALA A 27 -2.51 -22.40 -2.11
CA ALA A 27 -3.45 -23.12 -2.96
C ALA A 27 -2.87 -23.51 -4.35
N GLY A 28 -1.58 -23.29 -4.59
CA GLY A 28 -0.87 -23.62 -5.84
C GLY A 28 -1.19 -22.66 -7.00
N MET A 29 -1.67 -21.46 -6.73
CA MET A 29 -1.87 -20.41 -7.73
C MET A 29 -0.60 -19.57 -7.88
N GLY A 30 -0.33 -19.08 -9.09
CA GLY A 30 0.63 -17.99 -9.28
C GLY A 30 0.06 -16.67 -8.81
N VAL A 31 0.89 -15.79 -8.22
CA VAL A 31 0.52 -14.43 -7.85
C VAL A 31 1.36 -13.42 -8.60
N MET A 32 0.70 -12.50 -9.29
CA MET A 32 1.33 -11.34 -9.92
C MET A 32 1.04 -10.11 -9.08
N ALA A 33 2.08 -9.49 -8.53
CA ALA A 33 1.95 -8.20 -7.89
C ALA A 33 1.88 -7.10 -8.94
N ILE A 34 0.75 -6.39 -8.97
CA ILE A 34 0.59 -5.18 -9.78
C ILE A 34 0.79 -3.94 -8.90
N SER A 35 1.38 -2.90 -9.49
CA SER A 35 1.75 -1.66 -8.80
C SER A 35 2.69 -1.85 -7.59
N PRO A 36 3.76 -2.67 -7.68
CA PRO A 36 4.65 -2.92 -6.55
C PRO A 36 5.44 -1.69 -6.10
N ALA A 37 5.54 -0.68 -6.95
CA ALA A 37 6.30 0.55 -6.73
C ALA A 37 5.45 1.80 -6.59
N ASP A 38 4.16 1.71 -6.95
CA ASP A 38 3.24 2.85 -6.97
C ASP A 38 1.96 2.53 -6.19
N LYS A 39 0.83 3.00 -6.55
CA LYS A 39 -0.49 2.98 -5.91
C LYS A 39 -0.51 3.12 -4.38
N GLY A 40 0.56 2.84 -3.69
CA GLY A 40 0.78 2.97 -2.25
C GLY A 40 1.88 3.95 -1.88
N GLY A 41 2.49 4.58 -2.86
CA GLY A 41 3.58 5.52 -2.66
C GLY A 41 4.58 5.43 -3.80
N ARG A 42 5.18 6.53 -4.17
CA ARG A 42 6.19 6.64 -5.24
C ARG A 42 7.53 6.07 -4.79
N LEU A 43 7.69 4.76 -4.86
CA LEU A 43 8.96 4.13 -4.47
C LEU A 43 10.10 4.40 -5.46
N GLN A 44 9.80 4.81 -6.70
CA GLN A 44 10.79 5.30 -7.66
C GLN A 44 11.28 6.72 -7.36
N ALA A 45 10.46 7.53 -6.66
CA ALA A 45 10.81 8.88 -6.24
C ALA A 45 10.36 9.06 -4.78
N PRO A 46 11.02 8.38 -3.84
CA PRO A 46 10.63 8.39 -2.43
C PRO A 46 10.88 9.77 -1.81
N SER A 47 10.11 10.09 -0.77
CA SER A 47 10.43 11.23 0.08
C SER A 47 11.78 11.05 0.78
N PRO A 48 12.46 12.13 1.20
CA PRO A 48 13.68 12.03 2.00
C PRO A 48 13.47 11.22 3.29
N LEU A 49 12.30 11.32 3.89
CA LEU A 49 11.93 10.57 5.09
C LEU A 49 11.85 9.06 4.81
N LEU A 50 11.13 8.68 3.74
CA LEU A 50 11.00 7.26 3.36
C LEU A 50 12.36 6.67 2.97
N GLN A 51 13.19 7.45 2.27
CA GLN A 51 14.55 7.04 1.93
C GLN A 51 15.38 6.77 3.19
N ALA A 52 15.33 7.66 4.17
CA ALA A 52 16.04 7.49 5.45
C ALA A 52 15.52 6.27 6.22
N ASP A 53 14.22 6.05 6.25
CA ASP A 53 13.59 4.91 6.93
C ASP A 53 14.02 3.55 6.35
N CYS A 54 14.27 3.49 5.03
CA CYS A 54 14.66 2.25 4.35
C CYS A 54 16.16 1.95 4.39
N GLN A 55 17.01 2.90 4.84
CA GLN A 55 18.47 2.70 4.86
C GLN A 55 18.89 1.34 5.44
N PRO A 56 19.94 0.70 4.89
CA PRO A 56 20.81 1.15 3.79
C PRO A 56 20.25 0.85 2.39
N TRP A 57 18.99 0.45 2.27
CA TRP A 57 18.35 0.01 1.04
C TRP A 57 17.63 1.17 0.33
N GLU A 58 17.66 1.15 -1.00
CA GLU A 58 16.74 1.95 -1.79
C GLU A 58 15.30 1.42 -1.59
N PRO A 59 14.30 2.29 -1.36
CA PRO A 59 12.92 1.87 -1.08
C PRO A 59 12.34 0.91 -2.13
N LEU A 60 12.61 1.15 -3.42
CA LEU A 60 12.13 0.30 -4.50
C LEU A 60 12.78 -1.09 -4.48
N ALA A 61 14.09 -1.16 -4.23
CA ALA A 61 14.80 -2.43 -4.10
C ALA A 61 14.27 -3.26 -2.92
N LEU A 62 14.07 -2.61 -1.79
CA LEU A 62 13.51 -3.25 -0.60
C LEU A 62 12.07 -3.75 -0.85
N ALA A 63 11.26 -2.99 -1.59
CA ALA A 63 9.91 -3.38 -1.96
C ALA A 63 9.89 -4.63 -2.86
N TYR A 64 10.76 -4.69 -3.85
CA TYR A 64 10.88 -5.88 -4.72
C TYR A 64 11.34 -7.09 -3.91
N ARG A 65 12.36 -6.95 -3.06
CA ARG A 65 12.83 -8.02 -2.18
C ARG A 65 11.73 -8.51 -1.24
N TYR A 66 10.97 -7.62 -0.64
CA TYR A 66 9.84 -7.94 0.23
C TYR A 66 8.82 -8.87 -0.46
N LEU A 67 8.42 -8.54 -1.69
CA LEU A 67 7.44 -9.31 -2.45
C LEU A 67 8.01 -10.63 -2.97
N LEU A 68 9.22 -10.63 -3.52
CA LEU A 68 9.87 -11.83 -4.05
C LEU A 68 10.16 -12.85 -2.94
N ALA A 69 10.65 -12.39 -1.79
CA ALA A 69 10.89 -13.24 -0.63
C ALA A 69 9.60 -13.82 -0.01
N ALA A 70 8.46 -13.16 -0.21
CA ALA A 70 7.14 -13.69 0.16
C ALA A 70 6.62 -14.76 -0.82
N GLY A 71 7.35 -15.07 -1.89
CA GLY A 71 6.96 -16.07 -2.89
C GLY A 71 6.07 -15.55 -4.01
N VAL A 72 5.89 -14.22 -4.13
CA VAL A 72 5.15 -13.64 -5.26
C VAL A 72 5.82 -14.03 -6.57
N SER A 73 5.03 -14.61 -7.47
CA SER A 73 5.56 -15.27 -8.68
C SER A 73 6.14 -14.30 -9.71
N THR A 74 5.60 -13.08 -9.78
CA THR A 74 6.07 -12.03 -10.69
C THR A 74 5.60 -10.65 -10.26
N LEU A 75 6.35 -9.63 -10.66
CA LEU A 75 6.06 -8.23 -10.41
C LEU A 75 5.85 -7.50 -11.74
N THR A 76 4.88 -6.57 -11.80
CA THR A 76 4.81 -5.63 -12.91
C THR A 76 5.81 -4.51 -12.70
N VAL A 77 6.50 -4.12 -13.75
CA VAL A 77 7.47 -3.02 -13.71
C VAL A 77 7.04 -1.95 -14.70
N GLY A 78 6.80 -0.74 -14.19
CA GLY A 78 6.61 0.44 -15.04
C GLY A 78 7.96 1.06 -15.37
N ALA A 79 8.23 1.31 -16.65
CA ALA A 79 9.46 1.92 -17.11
C ALA A 79 9.16 3.02 -18.13
N SER A 80 9.76 4.19 -17.95
CA SER A 80 9.72 5.30 -18.90
C SER A 80 10.95 5.28 -19.83
N SER A 81 12.01 4.61 -19.40
CA SER A 81 13.25 4.43 -20.14
C SER A 81 13.80 3.00 -19.95
N PRO A 82 14.68 2.54 -20.84
CA PRO A 82 15.35 1.22 -20.65
C PRO A 82 16.14 1.12 -19.35
N CYS A 83 16.69 2.22 -18.85
CA CYS A 83 17.46 2.24 -17.60
C CYS A 83 16.61 1.91 -16.36
N ASP A 84 15.30 2.20 -16.40
CA ASP A 84 14.39 1.93 -15.30
C ASP A 84 14.20 0.42 -15.08
N LEU A 85 14.54 -0.40 -16.07
CA LEU A 85 14.48 -1.86 -15.97
C LEU A 85 15.72 -2.47 -15.29
N ASN A 86 16.80 -1.73 -15.13
CA ASN A 86 18.07 -2.26 -14.60
C ASN A 86 17.91 -2.85 -13.19
N LEU A 87 17.19 -2.15 -12.30
CA LEU A 87 16.93 -2.66 -10.96
C LEU A 87 16.10 -3.94 -10.99
N ALA A 88 15.02 -3.95 -11.76
CA ALA A 88 14.18 -5.13 -11.89
C ALA A 88 14.96 -6.33 -12.46
N ALA A 89 15.79 -6.11 -13.48
CA ALA A 89 16.64 -7.13 -14.05
C ALA A 89 17.65 -7.68 -13.02
N SER A 90 18.28 -6.81 -12.23
CA SER A 90 19.21 -7.24 -11.17
C SER A 90 18.53 -8.02 -10.04
N MET A 91 17.23 -7.80 -9.82
CA MET A 91 16.44 -8.45 -8.79
C MET A 91 15.73 -9.74 -9.25
N ALA A 92 15.71 -10.02 -10.55
CA ALA A 92 14.93 -11.11 -11.12
C ALA A 92 15.23 -12.51 -10.55
N SER A 93 16.42 -12.72 -9.99
CA SER A 93 16.84 -13.96 -9.33
C SER A 93 16.93 -13.83 -7.80
N SER A 94 16.32 -12.80 -7.23
CA SER A 94 16.42 -12.52 -5.79
C SER A 94 15.16 -12.98 -5.03
N ASP A 95 14.68 -14.19 -5.33
CA ASP A 95 13.47 -14.82 -4.78
C ASP A 95 13.70 -15.60 -3.47
N GLY A 96 14.96 -15.70 -3.04
CA GLY A 96 15.31 -16.34 -1.77
C GLY A 96 14.81 -15.58 -0.54
N ALA A 97 14.93 -16.20 0.64
CA ALA A 97 14.56 -15.58 1.91
C ALA A 97 15.24 -14.22 2.13
N LEU A 98 14.57 -13.35 2.87
CA LEU A 98 15.14 -12.06 3.27
C LEU A 98 16.38 -12.27 4.14
N THR A 99 17.43 -11.52 3.86
CA THR A 99 18.60 -11.45 4.74
C THR A 99 18.24 -10.80 6.09
N PRO A 100 19.01 -11.03 7.16
CA PRO A 100 18.80 -10.36 8.44
C PRO A 100 18.80 -8.83 8.34
N ALA A 101 19.61 -8.26 7.45
CA ALA A 101 19.67 -6.82 7.22
C ALA A 101 18.38 -6.28 6.54
N GLU A 102 17.84 -7.00 5.56
CA GLU A 102 16.55 -6.67 4.93
C GLU A 102 15.40 -6.78 5.94
N GLN A 103 15.37 -7.85 6.74
CA GLN A 103 14.36 -8.02 7.81
C GLN A 103 14.42 -6.88 8.83
N THR A 104 15.61 -6.46 9.21
CA THR A 104 15.80 -5.33 10.14
C THR A 104 15.27 -4.03 9.54
N ALA A 105 15.55 -3.75 8.27
CA ALA A 105 15.06 -2.55 7.59
C ALA A 105 13.53 -2.55 7.48
N LEU A 106 12.92 -3.67 7.11
CA LEU A 106 11.45 -3.82 7.03
C LEU A 106 10.78 -3.67 8.40
N SER A 107 11.36 -4.28 9.44
CA SER A 107 10.84 -4.17 10.81
C SER A 107 10.92 -2.73 11.33
N ARG A 108 12.02 -2.03 11.03
CA ARG A 108 12.18 -0.61 11.37
C ARG A 108 11.14 0.26 10.65
N LEU A 109 10.94 0.05 9.35
CA LEU A 109 9.95 0.79 8.57
C LEU A 109 8.54 0.64 9.16
N GLU A 110 8.16 -0.57 9.51
CA GLU A 110 6.86 -0.85 10.14
C GLU A 110 6.74 -0.21 11.53
N LEU A 111 7.78 -0.30 12.36
CA LEU A 111 7.81 0.33 13.67
C LEU A 111 7.65 1.85 13.58
N LEU A 112 8.37 2.50 12.65
CA LEU A 112 8.28 3.94 12.44
C LEU A 112 6.89 4.34 11.94
N ARG A 113 6.27 3.56 11.06
CA ARG A 113 4.90 3.76 10.63
C ARG A 113 3.92 3.72 11.81
N GLN A 114 4.04 2.71 12.66
CA GLN A 114 3.22 2.57 13.86
C GLN A 114 3.44 3.72 14.86
N GLN A 115 4.68 4.14 15.07
CA GLN A 115 4.99 5.26 15.96
C GLN A 115 4.42 6.59 15.47
N ARG A 116 4.47 6.86 14.17
CA ARG A 116 3.98 8.11 13.57
C ARG A 116 2.46 8.19 13.51
N LEU A 117 1.78 7.07 13.31
CA LEU A 117 0.31 7.03 13.20
C LEU A 117 -0.38 6.67 14.53
N GLY A 118 0.31 5.95 15.41
CA GLY A 118 -0.23 5.54 16.70
C GLY A 118 -1.60 4.87 16.59
N GLU A 119 -2.51 5.28 17.45
CA GLU A 119 -3.89 4.77 17.50
C GLU A 119 -4.74 5.17 16.28
N THR A 120 -4.25 6.06 15.42
CA THR A 120 -4.97 6.51 14.22
C THR A 120 -4.63 5.71 12.96
N LEU A 121 -3.78 4.67 13.07
CA LEU A 121 -3.37 3.81 11.97
C LEU A 121 -4.54 3.00 11.40
N CYS A 122 -4.92 3.26 10.15
CA CYS A 122 -5.86 2.42 9.43
C CYS A 122 -5.14 1.21 8.82
N HIS A 123 -5.57 0.00 9.20
CA HIS A 123 -5.00 -1.26 8.72
C HIS A 123 -5.61 -1.78 7.42
N GLN A 124 -6.45 -1.00 6.73
CA GLN A 124 -7.05 -1.35 5.43
C GLN A 124 -7.91 -2.63 5.45
N CYS A 125 -8.43 -3.03 6.61
CA CYS A 125 -9.22 -4.27 6.78
C CYS A 125 -10.60 -4.22 6.10
N ARG A 126 -11.07 -3.03 5.68
CA ARG A 126 -12.35 -2.78 4.99
C ARG A 126 -13.62 -3.10 5.81
N ALA A 127 -13.50 -3.42 7.09
CA ALA A 127 -14.63 -3.75 7.96
C ALA A 127 -15.64 -2.59 8.12
N CYS A 128 -15.19 -1.34 7.93
CA CYS A 128 -16.03 -0.15 7.95
C CYS A 128 -17.02 -0.04 6.77
N LEU A 129 -16.84 -0.84 5.71
CA LEU A 129 -17.72 -0.84 4.54
C LEU A 129 -18.92 -1.80 4.71
N PRO A 130 -20.05 -1.55 3.98
CA PRO A 130 -20.27 -0.44 3.07
C PRO A 130 -20.57 0.88 3.80
N CYS A 131 -20.15 2.00 3.22
CA CYS A 131 -20.57 3.32 3.67
C CYS A 131 -21.91 3.67 3.01
N PRO A 132 -22.95 4.18 3.73
CA PRO A 132 -24.23 4.58 3.12
C PRO A 132 -24.11 5.69 2.08
N LYS A 133 -23.03 6.47 2.14
CA LYS A 133 -22.70 7.56 1.22
C LYS A 133 -21.61 7.19 0.22
N GLU A 134 -21.31 5.92 0.10
CA GLU A 134 -20.33 5.38 -0.86
C GLU A 134 -18.91 5.97 -0.69
N VAL A 135 -18.63 6.58 0.49
CA VAL A 135 -17.28 7.10 0.79
C VAL A 135 -16.30 5.93 0.83
N PRO A 136 -15.23 5.97 0.05
CA PRO A 136 -14.21 4.92 0.00
C PRO A 136 -13.24 5.02 1.19
N ILE A 137 -13.77 4.85 2.40
CA ILE A 137 -13.06 5.08 3.67
C ILE A 137 -11.66 4.46 3.70
N PRO A 138 -11.45 3.18 3.34
CA PRO A 138 -10.11 2.60 3.38
C PRO A 138 -9.12 3.29 2.43
N GLU A 139 -9.55 3.65 1.23
CA GLU A 139 -8.68 4.30 0.24
C GLU A 139 -8.26 5.71 0.70
N LEU A 140 -9.20 6.47 1.25
CA LEU A 140 -8.90 7.81 1.81
C LEU A 140 -7.96 7.72 3.00
N LEU A 141 -8.23 6.85 3.97
CA LEU A 141 -7.37 6.66 5.13
C LEU A 141 -5.99 6.06 4.76
N ARG A 142 -5.90 5.33 3.63
CA ARG A 142 -4.61 4.92 3.08
C ARG A 142 -3.78 6.13 2.65
N LEU A 143 -4.38 7.07 1.95
CA LEU A 143 -3.70 8.31 1.55
C LEU A 143 -3.22 9.09 2.79
N ARG A 144 -4.10 9.23 3.80
CA ARG A 144 -3.71 9.84 5.07
C ARG A 144 -2.51 9.13 5.73
N ASN A 145 -2.54 7.80 5.79
CA ASN A 145 -1.43 7.03 6.33
C ASN A 145 -0.12 7.29 5.58
N LEU A 146 -0.15 7.31 4.24
CA LEU A 146 1.03 7.58 3.41
C LEU A 146 1.60 8.97 3.64
N ARG A 147 0.72 9.98 3.72
CA ARG A 147 1.10 11.37 3.98
C ARG A 147 1.83 11.50 5.32
N LEU A 148 1.22 11.01 6.39
CA LEU A 148 1.71 11.22 7.74
C LEU A 148 2.88 10.31 8.12
N ALA A 149 2.85 9.04 7.65
CA ALA A 149 3.89 8.09 8.03
C ALA A 149 5.16 8.21 7.18
N HIS A 150 5.03 8.64 5.92
CA HIS A 150 6.12 8.57 4.95
C HIS A 150 6.41 9.89 4.24
N ASP A 151 5.79 11.01 4.69
CA ASP A 151 5.95 12.34 4.08
C ASP A 151 5.72 12.35 2.56
N LEU A 152 4.66 11.67 2.12
CA LEU A 152 4.27 11.58 0.71
C LEU A 152 3.15 12.57 0.37
N GLN A 153 3.27 13.82 0.84
CA GLN A 153 2.23 14.84 0.73
C GLN A 153 1.82 15.09 -0.73
N GLU A 154 2.77 15.48 -1.60
CA GLU A 154 2.47 15.78 -3.01
C GLU A 154 1.77 14.61 -3.72
N PHE A 155 2.26 13.38 -3.49
CA PHE A 155 1.67 12.18 -4.05
C PHE A 155 0.23 11.97 -3.57
N THR A 156 -0.02 12.14 -2.29
CA THR A 156 -1.35 11.90 -1.71
C THR A 156 -2.34 12.97 -2.12
N GLU A 157 -1.94 14.22 -2.24
CA GLU A 157 -2.75 15.31 -2.78
C GLU A 157 -3.10 15.07 -4.25
N GLU A 158 -2.12 14.66 -5.08
CA GLU A 158 -2.37 14.29 -6.47
C GLU A 158 -3.42 13.17 -6.56
N ARG A 159 -3.27 12.12 -5.76
CA ARG A 159 -4.19 10.97 -5.74
C ARG A 159 -5.57 11.33 -5.21
N TYR A 160 -5.66 12.12 -4.17
CA TYR A 160 -6.92 12.62 -3.64
C TYR A 160 -7.69 13.44 -4.69
N ASN A 161 -6.98 14.28 -5.42
CA ASN A 161 -7.57 15.12 -6.47
C ASN A 161 -8.09 14.35 -7.70
N LEU A 162 -7.74 13.07 -7.86
CA LEU A 162 -8.31 12.20 -8.88
C LEU A 162 -9.67 11.62 -8.47
N ILE A 163 -9.97 11.55 -7.18
CA ILE A 163 -11.23 11.01 -6.66
C ILE A 163 -12.38 11.92 -7.11
N GLY A 164 -13.41 11.32 -7.73
CA GLY A 164 -14.55 12.03 -8.31
C GLY A 164 -14.28 12.77 -9.62
N ARG A 165 -13.04 12.68 -10.18
CA ARG A 165 -12.64 13.45 -11.38
C ARG A 165 -12.03 12.59 -12.49
N ALA A 166 -11.49 11.43 -12.18
CA ALA A 166 -10.75 10.60 -13.13
C ALA A 166 -11.61 9.47 -13.76
N GLY A 167 -12.92 9.55 -13.67
CA GLY A 167 -13.87 8.58 -14.25
C GLY A 167 -13.87 7.24 -13.51
N HIS A 168 -14.42 6.22 -14.15
CA HIS A 168 -14.72 4.90 -13.55
C HIS A 168 -13.51 4.09 -13.05
N TRP A 169 -12.29 4.54 -13.29
CA TRP A 169 -11.06 3.93 -12.77
C TRP A 169 -10.72 4.34 -11.34
N TRP A 170 -11.43 5.34 -10.83
CA TRP A 170 -11.20 5.93 -9.51
C TRP A 170 -12.49 5.96 -8.72
N GLU A 171 -12.37 6.14 -7.43
CA GLU A 171 -13.49 6.32 -6.53
C GLU A 171 -14.28 7.60 -6.92
N GLU A 172 -15.61 7.56 -6.84
CA GLU A 172 -16.46 8.67 -7.26
C GLU A 172 -16.68 9.70 -6.15
N VAL A 173 -16.61 9.26 -4.89
CA VAL A 173 -16.89 10.11 -3.72
C VAL A 173 -15.61 10.33 -2.93
N ASN A 174 -15.29 11.58 -2.61
CA ASN A 174 -14.16 11.95 -1.75
C ASN A 174 -14.58 12.03 -0.26
N ALA A 175 -13.67 12.53 0.62
CA ALA A 175 -13.94 12.65 2.05
C ALA A 175 -15.10 13.61 2.38
N GLU A 176 -15.36 14.62 1.55
CA GLU A 176 -16.45 15.58 1.74
C GLU A 176 -17.85 14.93 1.68
N GLY A 177 -17.97 13.76 1.07
CA GLY A 177 -19.20 12.96 1.06
C GLY A 177 -19.54 12.33 2.42
N CYS A 178 -18.68 12.46 3.43
CA CYS A 178 -18.96 11.95 4.77
C CYS A 178 -19.95 12.85 5.52
N GLU A 179 -21.12 12.30 5.83
CA GLU A 179 -22.16 13.01 6.62
C GLU A 179 -22.04 12.74 8.13
N THR A 180 -20.94 12.20 8.60
CA THR A 180 -20.69 11.90 10.03
C THR A 180 -21.78 11.04 10.70
N CYS A 181 -22.46 10.17 9.94
CA CYS A 181 -23.56 9.32 10.44
C CYS A 181 -23.10 8.29 11.50
N GLY A 182 -21.82 7.98 11.59
CA GLY A 182 -21.24 7.08 12.57
C GLY A 182 -21.37 5.59 12.26
N ASP A 183 -22.00 5.16 11.17
CA ASP A 183 -22.24 3.75 10.83
C ASP A 183 -20.96 2.91 10.69
N CYS A 184 -19.84 3.55 10.37
CA CYS A 184 -18.53 2.91 10.25
C CYS A 184 -17.85 2.64 11.61
N LEU A 185 -18.22 3.38 12.68
CA LEU A 185 -17.54 3.33 13.98
C LEU A 185 -17.65 1.96 14.66
N PRO A 186 -18.85 1.37 14.84
CA PRO A 186 -18.99 0.07 15.53
C PRO A 186 -18.40 -1.08 14.71
N ARG A 187 -18.14 -0.87 13.41
CA ARG A 187 -17.58 -1.89 12.52
C ARG A 187 -16.05 -1.88 12.48
N CYS A 188 -15.43 -0.79 12.96
CA CYS A 188 -13.97 -0.69 12.97
C CYS A 188 -13.36 -1.51 14.11
N PRO A 189 -12.61 -2.60 13.84
CA PRO A 189 -11.99 -3.40 14.90
C PRO A 189 -10.88 -2.65 15.64
N HIS A 190 -10.40 -1.55 15.09
CA HIS A 190 -9.36 -0.70 15.67
C HIS A 190 -9.93 0.56 16.34
N GLN A 191 -11.26 0.68 16.43
CA GLN A 191 -11.96 1.78 17.12
C GLN A 191 -11.56 3.18 16.63
N LEU A 192 -11.23 3.30 15.34
CA LEU A 192 -10.83 4.57 14.74
C LEU A 192 -12.00 5.58 14.75
N ALA A 193 -11.72 6.82 15.07
CA ALA A 193 -12.63 7.96 14.91
C ALA A 193 -12.72 8.34 13.41
N ILE A 194 -13.26 7.43 12.60
CA ILE A 194 -13.22 7.51 11.12
C ILE A 194 -13.68 8.84 10.56
N PRO A 195 -14.82 9.45 11.01
CA PRO A 195 -15.26 10.74 10.49
C PRO A 195 -14.22 11.85 10.70
N ASP A 196 -13.59 11.88 11.88
CA ASP A 196 -12.56 12.89 12.21
C ASP A 196 -11.31 12.69 11.34
N LEU A 197 -10.89 11.43 11.16
CA LEU A 197 -9.75 11.10 10.32
C LEU A 197 -9.99 11.41 8.83
N LEU A 198 -11.23 11.28 8.36
CA LEU A 198 -11.62 11.69 7.01
C LEU A 198 -11.57 13.21 6.82
N ALA A 199 -11.93 13.97 7.85
CA ALA A 199 -11.86 15.45 7.83
C ALA A 199 -10.40 15.96 7.77
N GLU A 200 -9.42 15.15 8.19
CA GLU A 200 -7.99 15.46 8.12
C GLU A 200 -7.36 15.07 6.76
N THR A 201 -8.09 14.31 5.93
CA THR A 201 -7.57 13.76 4.68
C THR A 201 -7.71 14.74 3.54
#